data_8e89e2ae842fed2d259806d030c8b753
#
_entry.id   8e89e2ae842fed2d259806d030c8b753
#
_cell.length_a   1.000
_cell.length_b   1.000
_cell.length_c   1.000
_cell.angle_alpha   90.00
_cell.angle_beta   90.00
_cell.angle_gamma   90.00
#
_symmetry.space_group_name_H-M   'P 1'
#
loop_
_entity.id
_entity.type
_entity.pdbx_description
1 polymer ?
#
loop_
_entity_poly.entity_id
_entity_poly.type
_entity_poly.pdbx_seq_one_letter_code
_entity_poly.pdbx_strand_id
1 'polypeptide(L)'
;LQKRGFKVIMTRTNSKVALSCIDRAKVANKAKADAYIRIHANGSDNSSISGALTIVQPETVLYFIYVQKNKALSEAVLNAYVSATGCRKEYVWETDSMTGNNWSKVPTTIIEMGYMSNPSEDRRMQQSLIRKNGSGELANGIENYLIK
;
A
#
# COMPACT_ATOMS: atom_id res chain seq x y z
N LEU A 1 -4.68 -7.08 -11.60
CA LEU A 1 -4.29 -8.39 -11.03
C LEU A 1 -5.21 -9.52 -11.51
N GLN A 2 -6.54 -9.43 -11.40
CA GLN A 2 -7.45 -10.51 -11.84
C GLN A 2 -7.23 -10.91 -13.31
N LYS A 3 -7.09 -9.94 -14.22
CA LYS A 3 -6.78 -10.19 -15.64
C LYS A 3 -5.42 -10.88 -15.87
N ARG A 4 -4.55 -10.91 -14.86
CA ARG A 4 -3.23 -11.55 -14.86
C ARG A 4 -3.24 -12.89 -14.12
N GLY A 5 -4.41 -13.44 -13.79
CA GLY A 5 -4.56 -14.74 -13.15
C GLY A 5 -4.48 -14.74 -11.62
N PHE A 6 -4.31 -13.57 -10.97
CA PHE A 6 -4.27 -13.50 -9.51
C PHE A 6 -5.67 -13.52 -8.90
N LYS A 7 -5.85 -14.27 -7.80
CA LYS A 7 -7.05 -14.19 -6.97
C LYS A 7 -7.02 -12.90 -6.16
N VAL A 8 -7.97 -12.02 -6.38
CA VAL A 8 -8.07 -10.74 -5.66
C VAL A 8 -9.25 -10.77 -4.71
N ILE A 9 -8.98 -10.48 -3.43
CA ILE A 9 -9.99 -10.36 -2.37
C ILE A 9 -10.02 -8.90 -1.92
N MET A 10 -11.16 -8.25 -2.11
CA MET A 10 -11.36 -6.87 -1.67
C MET A 10 -11.89 -6.84 -0.24
N THR A 11 -11.32 -6.00 0.62
CA THR A 11 -11.85 -5.80 1.98
C THR A 11 -13.21 -5.10 1.97
N ARG A 12 -13.45 -4.28 0.95
CA ARG A 12 -14.75 -3.66 0.67
C ARG A 12 -14.87 -3.35 -0.82
N THR A 13 -16.09 -3.31 -1.33
CA THR A 13 -16.39 -2.99 -2.74
C THR A 13 -17.16 -1.69 -2.92
N ASN A 14 -17.51 -1.03 -1.82
CA ASN A 14 -18.21 0.27 -1.83
C ASN A 14 -17.86 1.09 -0.57
N SER A 15 -18.26 2.35 -0.54
CA SER A 15 -18.00 3.28 0.57
C SER A 15 -18.93 3.12 1.78
N LYS A 16 -20.00 2.34 1.66
CA LYS A 16 -21.01 2.17 2.72
C LYS A 16 -20.56 1.18 3.80
N VAL A 17 -19.54 0.36 3.52
CA VAL A 17 -19.02 -0.64 4.45
C VAL A 17 -17.91 -0.02 5.28
N ALA A 18 -18.15 0.16 6.57
CA ALA A 18 -17.14 0.56 7.55
C ALA A 18 -16.50 -0.69 8.17
N LEU A 19 -15.21 -0.90 7.90
CA LEU A 19 -14.40 -1.96 8.52
C LEU A 19 -13.27 -1.34 9.31
N SER A 20 -13.07 -1.82 10.54
CA SER A 20 -11.90 -1.46 11.34
C SER A 20 -10.59 -1.92 10.67
N CYS A 21 -9.47 -1.33 11.06
CA CYS A 21 -8.15 -1.77 10.58
C CYS A 21 -7.90 -3.25 10.92
N ILE A 22 -8.37 -3.70 12.08
CA ILE A 22 -8.25 -5.09 12.53
C ILE A 22 -9.08 -6.02 11.63
N ASP A 23 -10.33 -5.66 11.32
CA ASP A 23 -11.19 -6.51 10.51
C ASP A 23 -10.67 -6.64 9.08
N ARG A 24 -10.09 -5.58 8.53
CA ARG A 24 -9.42 -5.65 7.22
C ARG A 24 -8.22 -6.60 7.26
N ALA A 25 -7.40 -6.56 8.31
CA ALA A 25 -6.29 -7.50 8.48
C ALA A 25 -6.79 -8.95 8.64
N LYS A 26 -7.89 -9.18 9.37
CA LYS A 26 -8.52 -10.51 9.50
C LYS A 26 -8.95 -11.08 8.15
N VAL A 27 -9.45 -10.25 7.22
CA VAL A 27 -9.81 -10.71 5.86
C VAL A 27 -8.58 -11.28 5.14
N ALA A 28 -7.46 -10.56 5.16
CA ALA A 28 -6.20 -11.00 4.55
C ALA A 28 -5.65 -12.26 5.23
N ASN A 29 -5.67 -12.30 6.57
CA ASN A 29 -5.20 -13.44 7.35
C ASN A 29 -6.02 -14.71 7.07
N LYS A 30 -7.35 -14.60 7.06
CA LYS A 30 -8.27 -15.72 6.75
C LYS A 30 -8.04 -16.27 5.35
N ALA A 31 -7.75 -15.37 4.41
CA ALA A 31 -7.45 -15.74 3.03
C ALA A 31 -6.05 -16.37 2.87
N LYS A 32 -5.18 -16.28 3.87
CA LYS A 32 -3.74 -16.60 3.76
C LYS A 32 -3.12 -15.93 2.56
N ALA A 33 -3.39 -14.61 2.39
CA ALA A 33 -3.00 -13.86 1.21
C ALA A 33 -1.48 -13.82 1.06
N ASP A 34 -0.99 -13.94 -0.17
CA ASP A 34 0.44 -13.82 -0.49
C ASP A 34 0.93 -12.38 -0.39
N ALA A 35 0.00 -11.40 -0.51
CA ALA A 35 0.24 -9.98 -0.27
C ALA A 35 -1.04 -9.28 0.18
N TYR A 36 -0.92 -8.36 1.13
CA TYR A 36 -1.98 -7.46 1.58
C TYR A 36 -1.56 -6.01 1.39
N ILE A 37 -2.24 -5.32 0.47
CA ILE A 37 -1.94 -3.93 0.14
C ILE A 37 -3.04 -3.03 0.69
N ARG A 38 -2.65 -2.02 1.45
CA ARG A 38 -3.53 -0.98 1.98
C ARG A 38 -3.26 0.31 1.21
N ILE A 39 -4.23 0.75 0.43
CA ILE A 39 -4.11 1.93 -0.43
C ILE A 39 -4.68 3.13 0.32
N HIS A 40 -3.86 4.15 0.53
CA HIS A 40 -4.16 5.36 1.29
C HIS A 40 -3.67 6.60 0.55
N ALA A 41 -4.13 7.75 1.01
CA ALA A 41 -3.58 9.06 0.71
C ALA A 41 -3.29 9.76 2.03
N ASN A 42 -2.10 10.32 2.14
CA ASN A 42 -1.54 10.91 3.35
C ASN A 42 -2.08 12.32 3.64
N GLY A 43 -1.79 12.84 4.80
CA GLY A 43 -2.05 14.21 5.22
C GLY A 43 -0.90 14.76 6.05
N SER A 44 -0.72 16.10 6.02
CA SER A 44 0.25 16.81 6.82
C SER A 44 -0.27 18.22 7.11
N ASP A 45 0.12 18.78 8.25
CA ASP A 45 -0.12 20.19 8.58
C ASP A 45 0.68 21.13 7.67
N ASN A 46 1.75 20.65 7.07
CA ASN A 46 2.51 21.38 6.06
C ASN A 46 2.05 20.99 4.65
N SER A 47 1.28 21.87 4.01
CA SER A 47 0.73 21.67 2.67
C SER A 47 1.77 21.69 1.54
N SER A 48 3.04 22.03 1.82
CA SER A 48 4.11 21.95 0.82
C SER A 48 4.71 20.57 0.68
N ILE A 49 4.46 19.65 1.63
CA ILE A 49 4.97 18.28 1.55
C ILE A 49 4.28 17.54 0.39
N SER A 50 5.07 16.75 -0.33
CA SER A 50 4.61 15.98 -1.49
C SER A 50 5.41 14.68 -1.63
N GLY A 51 4.85 13.71 -2.33
CA GLY A 51 5.52 12.44 -2.65
C GLY A 51 4.73 11.22 -2.19
N ALA A 52 5.19 10.06 -2.62
CA ALA A 52 4.63 8.78 -2.19
C ALA A 52 5.60 8.04 -1.28
N LEU A 53 5.06 7.36 -0.29
CA LEU A 53 5.80 6.50 0.62
C LEU A 53 5.05 5.19 0.88
N THR A 54 5.76 4.21 1.42
CA THR A 54 5.13 3.00 1.94
C THR A 54 5.43 2.84 3.43
N ILE A 55 4.54 2.14 4.14
CA ILE A 55 4.65 1.94 5.59
C ILE A 55 4.63 0.45 5.90
N VAL A 56 5.61 0.01 6.67
CA VAL A 56 5.73 -1.36 7.14
C VAL A 56 5.95 -1.43 8.64
N GLN A 57 5.73 -2.60 9.19
CA GLN A 57 6.12 -2.90 10.55
C GLN A 57 7.64 -3.02 10.65
N PRO A 58 8.27 -2.47 11.70
CA PRO A 58 9.71 -2.57 11.90
C PRO A 58 10.15 -4.01 12.17
N GLU A 59 11.41 -4.28 11.95
CA GLU A 59 12.03 -5.56 12.22
C GLU A 59 12.07 -5.81 13.74
N THR A 60 11.35 -6.85 14.17
CA THR A 60 11.44 -7.36 15.54
C THR A 60 11.87 -8.83 15.49
N VAL A 61 12.63 -9.27 16.49
CA VAL A 61 13.25 -10.62 16.53
C VAL A 61 12.24 -11.76 16.34
N LEU A 62 10.98 -11.57 16.74
CA LEU A 62 9.95 -12.61 16.66
C LEU A 62 9.30 -12.77 15.27
N TYR A 63 9.48 -11.80 14.36
CA TYR A 63 8.79 -11.76 13.06
C TYR A 63 9.71 -11.52 11.87
N PHE A 64 10.99 -11.81 12.01
CA PHE A 64 12.03 -11.55 11.01
C PHE A 64 11.63 -11.92 9.57
N ILE A 65 11.08 -13.12 9.35
CA ILE A 65 10.72 -13.61 7.99
C ILE A 65 9.62 -12.75 7.37
N TYR A 66 8.63 -12.32 8.15
CA TYR A 66 7.53 -11.48 7.65
C TYR A 66 8.00 -10.07 7.36
N VAL A 67 8.91 -9.55 8.15
CA VAL A 67 9.45 -8.19 7.98
C VAL A 67 10.24 -8.06 6.69
N GLN A 68 11.11 -9.02 6.37
CA GLN A 68 11.84 -9.02 5.10
C GLN A 68 10.86 -9.05 3.89
N LYS A 69 9.81 -9.86 3.99
CA LYS A 69 8.75 -9.92 2.97
C LYS A 69 7.96 -8.62 2.87
N ASN A 70 7.64 -7.97 4.01
CA ASN A 70 6.95 -6.69 4.05
C ASN A 70 7.79 -5.59 3.39
N LYS A 71 9.07 -5.52 3.69
CA LYS A 71 10.00 -4.53 3.12
C LYS A 71 10.17 -4.72 1.62
N ALA A 72 10.41 -5.95 1.16
CA ALA A 72 10.51 -6.27 -0.25
C ALA A 72 9.21 -5.91 -1.02
N LEU A 73 8.04 -6.24 -0.45
CA LEU A 73 6.75 -5.86 -1.00
C LEU A 73 6.59 -4.34 -1.09
N SER A 74 6.96 -3.62 -0.04
CA SER A 74 6.88 -2.16 0.05
C SER A 74 7.74 -1.47 -1.00
N GLU A 75 8.97 -1.91 -1.16
CA GLU A 75 9.88 -1.37 -2.16
C GLU A 75 9.38 -1.63 -3.58
N ALA A 76 8.91 -2.85 -3.86
CA ALA A 76 8.38 -3.20 -5.17
C ALA A 76 7.14 -2.34 -5.53
N VAL A 77 6.22 -2.17 -4.58
CA VAL A 77 5.00 -1.37 -4.76
C VAL A 77 5.32 0.11 -4.92
N LEU A 78 6.20 0.67 -4.07
CA LEU A 78 6.58 2.08 -4.13
C LEU A 78 7.32 2.42 -5.43
N ASN A 79 8.29 1.61 -5.81
CA ASN A 79 9.07 1.82 -7.04
C ASN A 79 8.18 1.79 -8.28
N ALA A 80 7.28 0.81 -8.38
CA ALA A 80 6.36 0.71 -9.50
C ALA A 80 5.40 1.90 -9.56
N TYR A 81 4.84 2.32 -8.42
CA TYR A 81 3.95 3.46 -8.36
C TYR A 81 4.63 4.78 -8.77
N VAL A 82 5.82 5.04 -8.24
CA VAL A 82 6.60 6.24 -8.57
C VAL A 82 6.99 6.27 -10.04
N SER A 83 7.44 5.14 -10.59
CA SER A 83 7.79 5.02 -12.01
C SER A 83 6.63 5.37 -12.93
N ALA A 84 5.41 4.94 -12.57
CA ALA A 84 4.22 5.16 -13.39
C ALA A 84 3.63 6.56 -13.30
N THR A 85 3.73 7.17 -12.11
CA THR A 85 3.04 8.42 -11.82
C THR A 85 3.95 9.64 -11.92
N GLY A 86 5.28 9.43 -11.92
CA GLY A 86 6.28 10.49 -11.88
C GLY A 86 6.27 11.31 -10.59
N CYS A 87 5.56 10.82 -9.53
CA CYS A 87 5.58 11.52 -8.26
C CYS A 87 6.92 11.37 -7.56
N ARG A 88 7.21 12.27 -6.63
CA ARG A 88 8.41 12.19 -5.80
C ARG A 88 8.37 10.90 -4.98
N LYS A 89 9.45 10.12 -5.03
CA LYS A 89 9.65 9.00 -4.11
C LYS A 89 10.14 9.53 -2.78
N GLU A 90 9.47 9.18 -1.69
CA GLU A 90 9.97 9.42 -0.35
C GLU A 90 10.73 8.18 0.14
N TYR A 91 10.21 7.45 1.10
CA TYR A 91 10.90 6.34 1.76
C TYR A 91 9.94 5.20 2.12
N VAL A 92 10.50 4.09 2.55
CA VAL A 92 9.77 3.05 3.29
C VAL A 92 9.84 3.39 4.77
N TRP A 93 8.70 3.73 5.35
CA TRP A 93 8.62 4.07 6.78
C TRP A 93 8.39 2.82 7.62
N GLU A 94 9.34 2.54 8.49
CA GLU A 94 9.24 1.46 9.46
C GLU A 94 8.64 1.98 10.77
N THR A 95 7.43 1.49 11.14
CA THR A 95 6.73 1.90 12.36
C THR A 95 5.79 0.82 12.87
N ASP A 96 5.66 0.72 14.18
CA ASP A 96 4.70 -0.15 14.89
C ASP A 96 3.37 0.53 15.23
N SER A 97 3.19 1.78 14.84
CA SER A 97 1.97 2.55 15.13
C SER A 97 0.75 2.16 14.27
N MET A 98 0.95 1.33 13.22
CA MET A 98 -0.10 0.99 12.26
C MET A 98 -0.87 -0.28 12.66
N THR A 99 -1.99 -0.11 13.35
CA THR A 99 -2.85 -1.22 13.84
C THR A 99 -3.10 -2.30 12.79
N GLY A 100 -3.43 -1.93 11.55
CA GLY A 100 -3.74 -2.92 10.50
C GLY A 100 -2.52 -3.71 10.05
N ASN A 101 -1.32 -3.14 10.10
CA ASN A 101 -0.07 -3.85 9.83
C ASN A 101 0.28 -4.77 11.00
N ASN A 102 0.12 -4.29 12.24
CA ASN A 102 0.43 -5.06 13.45
C ASN A 102 -0.45 -6.31 13.62
N TRP A 103 -1.69 -6.27 13.14
CA TRP A 103 -2.62 -7.41 13.17
C TRP A 103 -2.50 -8.33 11.96
N SER A 104 -1.73 -7.96 10.96
CA SER A 104 -1.52 -8.80 9.79
C SER A 104 -0.56 -9.96 10.09
N LYS A 105 -0.91 -11.13 9.57
CA LYS A 105 -0.11 -12.36 9.60
C LYS A 105 0.34 -12.78 8.20
N VAL A 106 0.27 -11.86 7.25
CA VAL A 106 0.67 -12.06 5.85
C VAL A 106 1.53 -10.87 5.41
N PRO A 107 2.32 -10.99 4.34
CA PRO A 107 3.10 -9.87 3.81
C PRO A 107 2.22 -8.64 3.57
N THR A 108 2.56 -7.51 4.20
CA THR A 108 1.68 -6.34 4.26
C THR A 108 2.44 -5.04 4.08
N THR A 109 1.87 -4.13 3.31
CA THR A 109 2.30 -2.74 3.22
C THR A 109 1.12 -1.78 3.11
N ILE A 110 1.30 -0.55 3.60
CA ILE A 110 0.49 0.60 3.22
C ILE A 110 1.24 1.34 2.13
N ILE A 111 0.55 1.79 1.09
CA ILE A 111 1.04 2.83 0.19
C ILE A 111 0.27 4.11 0.42
N GLU A 112 1.00 5.19 0.72
CA GLU A 112 0.51 6.56 0.72
C GLU A 112 0.84 7.17 -0.65
N MET A 113 -0.19 7.36 -1.47
CA MET A 113 -0.04 7.73 -2.89
C MET A 113 0.33 9.18 -3.12
N GLY A 114 0.32 9.99 -2.08
CA GLY A 114 0.55 11.43 -2.07
C GLY A 114 -0.18 12.06 -0.90
N TYR A 115 -0.07 13.37 -0.76
CA TYR A 115 -0.65 14.13 0.35
C TYR A 115 -1.92 14.88 -0.09
N MET A 116 -3.06 14.56 0.52
CA MET A 116 -4.32 15.29 0.30
C MET A 116 -4.23 16.75 0.77
N SER A 117 -3.36 17.04 1.73
CA SER A 117 -3.07 18.39 2.21
C SER A 117 -2.33 19.26 1.20
N ASN A 118 -1.67 18.66 0.20
CA ASN A 118 -1.01 19.36 -0.90
C ASN A 118 -1.99 19.55 -2.07
N PRO A 119 -2.40 20.81 -2.41
CA PRO A 119 -3.44 21.02 -3.42
C PRO A 119 -3.09 20.50 -4.82
N SER A 120 -1.80 20.42 -5.17
CA SER A 120 -1.38 19.89 -6.47
C SER A 120 -1.46 18.38 -6.50
N GLU A 121 -1.08 17.70 -5.42
CA GLU A 121 -1.18 16.24 -5.32
C GLU A 121 -2.63 15.78 -5.19
N ASP A 122 -3.45 16.48 -4.41
CA ASP A 122 -4.87 16.18 -4.28
C ASP A 122 -5.57 16.24 -5.66
N ARG A 123 -5.38 17.32 -6.41
CA ARG A 123 -5.89 17.41 -7.79
C ARG A 123 -5.36 16.29 -8.69
N ARG A 124 -4.08 15.94 -8.58
CA ARG A 124 -3.47 14.86 -9.35
C ARG A 124 -4.10 13.50 -9.03
N MET A 125 -4.28 13.19 -7.75
CA MET A 125 -4.89 11.93 -7.31
C MET A 125 -6.37 11.81 -7.72
N GLN A 126 -7.08 12.93 -7.90
CA GLN A 126 -8.46 12.94 -8.38
C GLN A 126 -8.57 12.61 -9.88
N GLN A 127 -7.55 12.81 -10.68
CA GLN A 127 -7.58 12.55 -12.11
C GLN A 127 -7.69 11.05 -12.38
N SER A 128 -8.65 10.68 -13.25
CA SER A 128 -8.93 9.28 -13.59
C SER A 128 -7.74 8.58 -14.23
N LEU A 129 -6.92 9.33 -14.99
CA LEU A 129 -5.71 8.80 -15.65
C LEU A 129 -4.66 8.37 -14.62
N ILE A 130 -4.41 9.21 -13.61
CA ILE A 130 -3.44 8.89 -12.54
C ILE A 130 -3.93 7.71 -11.71
N ARG A 131 -5.22 7.67 -11.39
CA ARG A 131 -5.81 6.50 -10.68
C ARG A 131 -5.70 5.23 -11.50
N LYS A 132 -5.88 5.32 -12.82
CA LYS A 132 -5.83 4.19 -13.74
C LYS A 132 -4.40 3.70 -13.95
N ASN A 133 -3.45 4.61 -14.18
CA ASN A 133 -2.02 4.29 -14.32
C ASN A 133 -1.45 3.79 -12.99
N GLY A 134 -1.66 4.52 -11.89
CA GLY A 134 -1.19 4.11 -10.57
C GLY A 134 -1.71 2.73 -10.15
N SER A 135 -2.97 2.38 -10.46
CA SER A 135 -3.50 1.05 -10.14
C SER A 135 -2.91 -0.07 -11.02
N GLY A 136 -2.57 0.25 -12.28
CA GLY A 136 -1.88 -0.68 -13.17
C GLY A 136 -0.48 -1.00 -12.67
N GLU A 137 0.24 0.01 -12.23
CA GLU A 137 1.62 -0.12 -11.77
C GLU A 137 1.73 -0.67 -10.33
N LEU A 138 0.77 -0.38 -9.46
CA LEU A 138 0.64 -1.11 -8.21
C LEU A 138 0.49 -2.61 -8.48
N ALA A 139 -0.27 -3.00 -9.52
CA ALA A 139 -0.38 -4.38 -9.94
C ALA A 139 0.96 -4.93 -10.45
N ASN A 140 1.76 -4.15 -11.19
CA ASN A 140 3.11 -4.54 -11.62
C ASN A 140 4.04 -4.74 -10.42
N GLY A 141 4.03 -3.82 -9.45
CA GLY A 141 4.83 -3.94 -8.23
C GLY A 141 4.50 -5.19 -7.41
N ILE A 142 3.20 -5.48 -7.26
CA ILE A 142 2.73 -6.68 -6.58
C ILE A 142 3.14 -7.95 -7.34
N GLU A 143 2.94 -7.99 -8.65
CA GLU A 143 3.32 -9.11 -9.51
C GLU A 143 4.83 -9.36 -9.45
N ASN A 144 5.65 -8.33 -9.60
CA ASN A 144 7.10 -8.43 -9.48
C ASN A 144 7.58 -8.96 -8.12
N TYR A 145 6.83 -8.69 -7.06
CA TYR A 145 7.10 -9.25 -5.74
C TYR A 145 6.70 -10.73 -5.65
N LEU A 146 5.56 -11.12 -6.24
CA LEU A 146 5.00 -12.47 -6.10
C LEU A 146 5.67 -13.51 -7.01
N ILE A 147 6.29 -13.07 -8.12
CA ILE A 147 6.91 -13.97 -9.13
C ILE A 147 8.41 -14.22 -8.82
N LYS A 148 8.97 -13.50 -7.84
CA LYS A 148 10.34 -13.76 -7.37
C LYS A 148 10.38 -14.97 -6.44
#